data_3d16f3808b33db9ce60e50fe711ef69f
#
_entry.id   3d16f3808b33db9ce60e50fe711ef69f
#
_cell.length_a   1.000
_cell.length_b   1.000
_cell.length_c   1.000
_cell.angle_alpha   90.00
_cell.angle_beta   90.00
_cell.angle_gamma   90.00
#
_symmetry.space_group_name_H-M   'P 1'
#
loop_
_entity.id
_entity.type
_entity.pdbx_description
1 polymer ?
#
loop_
_entity_poly.entity_id
_entity_poly.type
_entity_poly.pdbx_seq_one_letter_code
_entity_poly.pdbx_strand_id
1 'polypeptide(L)'
;LNALSKALNFPVAFFLGNDIDEPQPEAASFRSMSTMSARERDAALAAGAFSFILSDWVDARFHLPSHDLVDCKDSPDPEAAARVLREKWGLGDRPITNMVHLLEAKGVRVFSLAENTKTVDAFSMWRRETPYVFLNTFKTPERSRFDAAHELGHLVLHKHGGPQGGRIVEDEANQFASAFLMPEGDVKARLPRVNAVNQIVEAKKRWRVSVAALNYRLHRLRITTDWQYRNFSIQISQLYRQSEPLSVERETSVVWDKVLQMLRTDGMTKHSIASALALPVMEVDNLVFRLTNYHSIEGGGATRGKSKAKLSVV
;
A
#
# COMPACT_ATOMS: atom_id res chain seq x y z
N LEU A 1 19.30 14.96 -28.30
CA LEU A 1 19.11 14.56 -26.89
C LEU A 1 18.80 15.76 -26.00
N ASN A 2 19.57 16.87 -26.03
CA ASN A 2 19.33 18.06 -25.18
C ASN A 2 17.91 18.65 -25.35
N ALA A 3 17.38 18.72 -26.59
CA ALA A 3 16.04 19.19 -26.84
C ALA A 3 14.97 18.26 -26.22
N LEU A 4 15.18 16.95 -26.33
CA LEU A 4 14.31 15.92 -25.74
C LEU A 4 14.35 15.98 -24.20
N SER A 5 15.55 16.07 -23.63
CA SER A 5 15.76 16.24 -22.18
C SER A 5 15.00 17.44 -21.64
N LYS A 6 15.12 18.58 -22.33
CA LYS A 6 14.41 19.82 -21.93
C LYS A 6 12.88 19.69 -22.10
N ALA A 7 12.40 19.07 -23.18
CA ALA A 7 10.97 18.91 -23.43
C ALA A 7 10.28 17.99 -22.44
N LEU A 8 10.95 16.91 -22.04
CA LEU A 8 10.42 15.90 -21.13
C LEU A 8 10.83 16.14 -19.66
N ASN A 9 11.69 17.11 -19.40
CA ASN A 9 12.25 17.39 -18.07
C ASN A 9 12.97 16.18 -17.43
N PHE A 10 13.65 15.37 -18.26
CA PHE A 10 14.48 14.25 -17.82
C PHE A 10 15.95 14.54 -18.08
N PRO A 11 16.88 14.07 -17.20
CA PRO A 11 18.31 14.22 -17.43
C PRO A 11 18.74 13.56 -18.76
N VAL A 12 19.73 14.14 -19.45
CA VAL A 12 20.27 13.53 -20.68
C VAL A 12 20.78 12.10 -20.43
N ALA A 13 21.35 11.85 -19.26
CA ALA A 13 21.83 10.54 -18.83
C ALA A 13 20.75 9.45 -18.85
N PHE A 14 19.47 9.80 -18.61
CA PHE A 14 18.35 8.88 -18.71
C PHE A 14 18.22 8.26 -20.11
N PHE A 15 18.36 9.09 -21.15
CA PHE A 15 18.22 8.65 -22.55
C PHE A 15 19.49 7.95 -23.10
N LEU A 16 20.57 7.96 -22.35
CA LEU A 16 21.82 7.25 -22.67
C LEU A 16 21.98 5.97 -21.86
N GLY A 17 21.10 5.70 -20.92
CA GLY A 17 21.09 4.49 -20.10
C GLY A 17 20.66 3.25 -20.87
N ASN A 18 20.68 2.13 -20.18
CA ASN A 18 20.10 0.87 -20.68
C ASN A 18 18.57 0.94 -20.67
N ASP A 19 17.94 0.03 -21.43
CA ASP A 19 16.50 -0.14 -21.41
C ASP A 19 16.02 -0.42 -19.98
N ILE A 20 14.89 0.19 -19.62
CA ILE A 20 14.29 0.06 -18.29
C ILE A 20 13.43 -1.20 -18.28
N ASP A 21 13.51 -1.96 -17.20
CA ASP A 21 12.62 -3.09 -16.92
C ASP A 21 11.19 -2.54 -16.67
N GLU A 22 10.32 -2.70 -17.64
CA GLU A 22 8.96 -2.17 -17.60
C GLU A 22 7.99 -3.20 -17.01
N PRO A 23 7.13 -2.78 -16.06
CA PRO A 23 6.04 -3.64 -15.59
C PRO A 23 5.12 -4.03 -16.74
N GLN A 24 4.84 -5.33 -16.86
CA GLN A 24 3.86 -5.79 -17.83
C GLN A 24 2.45 -5.46 -17.29
N PRO A 25 1.54 -4.90 -18.11
CA PRO A 25 0.18 -4.55 -17.67
C PRO A 25 -0.57 -5.73 -17.05
N GLU A 26 -0.31 -6.95 -17.56
CA GLU A 26 -0.94 -8.19 -17.09
C GLU A 26 -0.41 -8.66 -15.74
N ALA A 27 0.79 -8.20 -15.35
CA ALA A 27 1.40 -8.54 -14.06
C ALA A 27 0.96 -7.62 -12.92
N ALA A 28 0.28 -6.52 -13.23
CA ALA A 28 -0.21 -5.56 -12.25
C ALA A 28 -1.70 -5.80 -11.93
N SER A 29 -2.04 -5.84 -10.64
CA SER A 29 -3.43 -5.83 -10.20
C SER A 29 -3.93 -4.39 -10.19
N PHE A 30 -4.80 -4.02 -11.13
CA PHE A 30 -5.42 -2.70 -11.14
C PHE A 30 -6.91 -2.82 -10.78
N ARG A 31 -7.30 -2.33 -9.63
CA ARG A 31 -8.67 -2.36 -9.12
C ARG A 31 -9.69 -1.72 -10.07
N SER A 32 -9.26 -0.77 -10.89
CA SER A 32 -10.14 0.02 -11.74
C SER A 32 -9.74 0.01 -13.20
N MET A 33 -9.12 -1.08 -13.69
CA MET A 33 -8.65 -1.15 -15.09
C MET A 33 -9.70 -0.75 -16.13
N SER A 34 -10.97 -1.07 -15.87
CA SER A 34 -12.08 -0.71 -16.76
C SER A 34 -12.45 0.78 -16.73
N THR A 35 -12.03 1.52 -15.71
CA THR A 35 -12.34 2.95 -15.53
C THR A 35 -11.13 3.85 -15.73
N MET A 36 -9.91 3.28 -15.81
CA MET A 36 -8.68 4.03 -16.05
C MET A 36 -8.56 4.44 -17.50
N SER A 37 -8.18 5.70 -17.75
CA SER A 37 -7.69 6.11 -19.06
C SER A 37 -6.35 5.43 -19.39
N ALA A 38 -6.03 5.26 -20.66
CA ALA A 38 -4.73 4.74 -21.09
C ALA A 38 -3.57 5.54 -20.46
N ARG A 39 -3.71 6.87 -20.41
CA ARG A 39 -2.71 7.76 -19.79
C ARG A 39 -2.46 7.47 -18.31
N GLU A 40 -3.52 7.23 -17.53
CA GLU A 40 -3.40 6.93 -16.09
C GLU A 40 -2.72 5.58 -15.88
N ARG A 41 -3.07 4.58 -16.69
CA ARG A 41 -2.43 3.27 -16.65
C ARG A 41 -0.95 3.36 -17.00
N ASP A 42 -0.61 4.07 -18.09
CA ASP A 42 0.76 4.21 -18.55
C ASP A 42 1.61 4.98 -17.50
N ALA A 43 1.04 6.00 -16.85
CA ALA A 43 1.71 6.72 -15.76
C ALA A 43 1.95 5.81 -14.53
N ALA A 44 0.99 4.96 -14.16
CA ALA A 44 1.15 4.00 -13.07
C ALA A 44 2.25 2.95 -13.38
N LEU A 45 2.29 2.46 -14.63
CA LEU A 45 3.35 1.54 -15.08
C LEU A 45 4.72 2.22 -15.10
N ALA A 46 4.81 3.48 -15.53
CA ALA A 46 6.04 4.25 -15.48
C ALA A 46 6.55 4.44 -14.04
N ALA A 47 5.65 4.75 -13.09
CA ALA A 47 5.99 4.80 -11.67
C ALA A 47 6.52 3.44 -11.17
N GLY A 48 5.93 2.33 -11.63
CA GLY A 48 6.43 0.98 -11.40
C GLY A 48 7.87 0.79 -11.90
N ALA A 49 8.15 1.18 -13.15
CA ALA A 49 9.49 1.11 -13.73
C ALA A 49 10.53 1.92 -12.93
N PHE A 50 10.18 3.15 -12.54
CA PHE A 50 11.07 3.98 -11.71
C PHE A 50 11.29 3.41 -10.32
N SER A 51 10.27 2.77 -9.73
CA SER A 51 10.41 2.08 -8.46
C SER A 51 11.39 0.90 -8.53
N PHE A 52 11.45 0.20 -9.67
CA PHE A 52 12.42 -0.87 -9.88
C PHE A 52 13.86 -0.34 -9.89
N ILE A 53 14.08 0.78 -10.58
CA ILE A 53 15.41 1.46 -10.61
C ILE A 53 15.81 1.86 -9.17
N LEU A 54 14.90 2.48 -8.43
CA LEU A 54 15.17 2.91 -7.05
C LEU A 54 15.37 1.70 -6.12
N SER A 55 14.56 0.64 -6.27
CA SER A 55 14.67 -0.57 -5.47
C SER A 55 16.01 -1.28 -5.70
N ASP A 56 16.41 -1.48 -6.95
CA ASP A 56 17.69 -2.11 -7.29
C ASP A 56 18.88 -1.30 -6.74
N TRP A 57 18.80 0.03 -6.81
CA TRP A 57 19.81 0.91 -6.29
C TRP A 57 19.90 0.85 -4.74
N VAL A 58 18.77 0.70 -4.07
CA VAL A 58 18.69 0.52 -2.60
C VAL A 58 19.17 -0.87 -2.21
N ASP A 59 18.73 -1.92 -2.90
CA ASP A 59 19.13 -3.30 -2.61
C ASP A 59 20.65 -3.54 -2.81
N ALA A 60 21.30 -2.75 -3.68
CA ALA A 60 22.76 -2.77 -3.83
C ALA A 60 23.52 -2.14 -2.64
N ARG A 61 22.83 -1.43 -1.74
CA ARG A 61 23.44 -0.68 -0.61
C ARG A 61 22.95 -1.15 0.76
N PHE A 62 21.77 -1.75 0.80
CA PHE A 62 21.11 -2.12 2.05
C PHE A 62 20.56 -3.54 1.96
N HIS A 63 20.66 -4.27 3.04
CA HIS A 63 19.99 -5.56 3.17
C HIS A 63 18.53 -5.34 3.59
N LEU A 64 17.62 -5.44 2.65
CA LEU A 64 16.19 -5.43 2.92
C LEU A 64 15.67 -6.87 3.11
N PRO A 65 14.60 -7.08 3.90
CA PRO A 65 14.03 -8.41 4.08
C PRO A 65 13.63 -9.06 2.76
N SER A 66 13.88 -10.36 2.62
CA SER A 66 13.25 -11.19 1.58
C SER A 66 11.78 -11.41 1.90
N HIS A 67 10.97 -11.68 0.88
CA HIS A 67 9.54 -11.88 1.10
C HIS A 67 9.22 -13.16 1.89
N ASP A 68 8.21 -13.08 2.74
CA ASP A 68 7.65 -14.17 3.55
C ASP A 68 6.15 -14.37 3.22
N LEU A 69 5.77 -14.20 1.95
CA LEU A 69 4.41 -14.43 1.48
C LEU A 69 4.14 -15.90 1.25
N VAL A 70 2.87 -16.29 1.35
CA VAL A 70 2.37 -17.62 1.02
C VAL A 70 1.64 -17.53 -0.31
N ASP A 71 1.83 -18.49 -1.18
CA ASP A 71 0.99 -18.69 -2.35
C ASP A 71 -0.30 -19.40 -1.92
N CYS A 72 -1.41 -18.68 -1.99
CA CYS A 72 -2.74 -19.18 -1.64
C CYS A 72 -3.67 -19.26 -2.85
N LYS A 73 -3.12 -19.34 -4.06
CA LYS A 73 -3.90 -19.36 -5.33
C LYS A 73 -4.96 -20.46 -5.38
N ASP A 74 -4.71 -21.59 -4.73
CA ASP A 74 -5.62 -22.74 -4.71
C ASP A 74 -6.59 -22.71 -3.51
N SER A 75 -6.59 -21.60 -2.72
CA SER A 75 -7.50 -21.47 -1.59
C SER A 75 -8.92 -21.14 -2.09
N PRO A 76 -9.91 -21.99 -1.79
CA PRO A 76 -11.28 -21.76 -2.23
C PRO A 76 -11.97 -20.61 -1.46
N ASP A 77 -11.37 -20.16 -0.35
CA ASP A 77 -11.93 -19.14 0.54
C ASP A 77 -10.88 -18.07 0.88
N PRO A 78 -11.05 -16.83 0.39
CA PRO A 78 -10.15 -15.72 0.69
C PRO A 78 -10.02 -15.41 2.20
N GLU A 79 -11.07 -15.65 2.97
CA GLU A 79 -11.02 -15.47 4.43
C GLU A 79 -10.17 -16.56 5.10
N ALA A 80 -10.18 -17.80 4.57
CA ALA A 80 -9.27 -18.86 5.03
C ALA A 80 -7.81 -18.53 4.69
N ALA A 81 -7.53 -18.01 3.49
CA ALA A 81 -6.20 -17.56 3.11
C ALA A 81 -5.68 -16.45 4.05
N ALA A 82 -6.55 -15.50 4.40
CA ALA A 82 -6.21 -14.45 5.37
C ALA A 82 -5.86 -15.04 6.76
N ARG A 83 -6.60 -16.06 7.23
CA ARG A 83 -6.30 -16.75 8.50
C ARG A 83 -4.94 -17.46 8.42
N VAL A 84 -4.69 -18.24 7.38
CA VAL A 84 -3.42 -18.94 7.17
C VAL A 84 -2.23 -17.98 7.21
N LEU A 85 -2.33 -16.85 6.50
CA LEU A 85 -1.29 -15.84 6.50
C LEU A 85 -1.08 -15.19 7.89
N ARG A 86 -2.18 -14.90 8.60
CA ARG A 86 -2.11 -14.36 9.97
C ARG A 86 -1.46 -15.34 10.94
N GLU A 87 -1.77 -16.63 10.83
CA GLU A 87 -1.15 -17.69 11.64
C GLU A 87 0.35 -17.80 11.34
N LYS A 88 0.72 -17.90 10.06
CA LYS A 88 2.13 -17.93 9.64
C LYS A 88 2.92 -16.74 10.19
N TRP A 89 2.34 -15.56 10.20
CA TRP A 89 2.99 -14.35 10.69
C TRP A 89 2.87 -14.15 12.21
N GLY A 90 2.26 -15.07 12.94
CA GLY A 90 2.09 -15.01 14.38
C GLY A 90 1.21 -13.87 14.87
N LEU A 91 0.29 -13.39 14.02
CA LEU A 91 -0.61 -12.27 14.35
C LEU A 91 -1.80 -12.72 15.20
N GLY A 92 -2.25 -13.97 15.05
CA GLY A 92 -3.50 -14.44 15.68
C GLY A 92 -4.65 -13.50 15.36
N ASP A 93 -5.54 -13.24 16.32
CA ASP A 93 -6.67 -12.30 16.17
C ASP A 93 -6.35 -10.86 16.58
N ARG A 94 -5.08 -10.55 16.89
CA ARG A 94 -4.69 -9.20 17.31
C ARG A 94 -4.81 -8.19 16.18
N PRO A 95 -5.27 -6.95 16.45
CA PRO A 95 -5.25 -5.88 15.46
C PRO A 95 -3.84 -5.58 14.95
N ILE A 96 -3.71 -5.29 13.68
CA ILE A 96 -2.44 -4.88 13.07
C ILE A 96 -2.21 -3.41 13.42
N THR A 97 -1.06 -3.09 14.03
CA THR A 97 -0.73 -1.73 14.45
C THR A 97 -0.44 -0.79 13.27
N ASN A 98 0.32 -1.29 12.28
CA ASN A 98 0.66 -0.55 11.07
C ASN A 98 0.79 -1.55 9.91
N MET A 99 -0.01 -1.35 8.87
CA MET A 99 -0.05 -2.27 7.71
C MET A 99 1.17 -2.10 6.81
N VAL A 100 1.65 -0.87 6.63
CA VAL A 100 2.86 -0.59 5.82
C VAL A 100 4.08 -1.24 6.47
N HIS A 101 4.28 -1.05 7.80
CA HIS A 101 5.39 -1.70 8.52
C HIS A 101 5.32 -3.23 8.44
N LEU A 102 4.10 -3.79 8.50
CA LEU A 102 3.92 -5.24 8.37
C LEU A 102 4.34 -5.75 7.00
N LEU A 103 3.89 -5.08 5.93
CA LEU A 103 4.28 -5.41 4.55
C LEU A 103 5.80 -5.36 4.39
N GLU A 104 6.43 -4.28 4.83
CA GLU A 104 7.88 -4.09 4.76
C GLU A 104 8.65 -5.16 5.55
N ALA A 105 8.20 -5.46 6.76
CA ALA A 105 8.80 -6.51 7.59
C ALA A 105 8.68 -7.91 6.97
N LYS A 106 7.71 -8.09 6.06
CA LYS A 106 7.47 -9.30 5.30
C LYS A 106 8.04 -9.25 3.88
N GLY A 107 8.95 -8.32 3.64
CA GLY A 107 9.73 -8.21 2.41
C GLY A 107 8.98 -7.67 1.19
N VAL A 108 7.82 -7.05 1.40
CA VAL A 108 7.11 -6.33 0.35
C VAL A 108 7.70 -4.95 0.18
N ARG A 109 8.01 -4.55 -1.04
CA ARG A 109 8.47 -3.20 -1.39
C ARG A 109 7.26 -2.27 -1.52
N VAL A 110 7.15 -1.28 -0.63
CA VAL A 110 6.02 -0.34 -0.60
C VAL A 110 6.45 1.00 -1.17
N PHE A 111 5.71 1.48 -2.16
CA PHE A 111 5.92 2.76 -2.83
C PHE A 111 4.66 3.61 -2.83
N SER A 112 4.82 4.91 -3.02
CA SER A 112 3.72 5.82 -3.23
C SER A 112 3.39 5.96 -4.72
N LEU A 113 2.09 6.11 -4.99
CA LEU A 113 1.58 6.70 -6.22
C LEU A 113 1.29 8.17 -5.91
N ALA A 114 2.19 9.06 -6.29
CA ALA A 114 2.03 10.49 -6.06
C ALA A 114 1.21 11.19 -7.14
N GLU A 115 0.63 10.46 -8.06
CA GLU A 115 -0.25 11.05 -9.05
C GLU A 115 -1.57 11.48 -8.41
N ASN A 116 -1.93 12.72 -8.67
CA ASN A 116 -3.20 13.34 -8.26
C ASN A 116 -4.39 12.74 -9.03
N THR A 117 -4.31 11.46 -9.39
CA THR A 117 -5.36 10.70 -10.03
C THR A 117 -6.25 10.08 -8.97
N LYS A 118 -7.40 10.69 -8.75
CA LYS A 118 -8.44 10.14 -7.86
C LYS A 118 -8.95 8.76 -8.31
N THR A 119 -8.57 8.34 -9.49
CA THR A 119 -9.04 7.14 -10.19
C THR A 119 -8.18 5.91 -9.95
N VAL A 120 -6.87 6.06 -9.71
CA VAL A 120 -5.99 4.94 -9.34
C VAL A 120 -6.01 4.76 -7.84
N ASP A 121 -6.53 3.64 -7.36
CA ASP A 121 -6.60 3.35 -5.92
C ASP A 121 -5.25 2.92 -5.35
N ALA A 122 -4.81 1.76 -5.70
CA ALA A 122 -3.56 1.11 -5.40
C ALA A 122 -3.36 0.03 -6.45
N PHE A 123 -2.17 -0.51 -6.54
CA PHE A 123 -1.92 -1.74 -7.28
C PHE A 123 -0.72 -2.49 -6.71
N SER A 124 -0.62 -3.77 -7.04
CA SER A 124 0.51 -4.60 -6.68
C SER A 124 1.00 -5.40 -7.88
N MET A 125 2.24 -5.83 -7.80
CA MET A 125 2.84 -6.68 -8.81
C MET A 125 4.00 -7.50 -8.25
N TRP A 126 4.32 -8.57 -8.94
CA TRP A 126 5.55 -9.29 -8.76
C TRP A 126 6.57 -8.89 -9.84
N ARG A 127 7.79 -8.60 -9.41
CA ARG A 127 8.94 -8.50 -10.29
C ARG A 127 9.91 -9.61 -9.90
N ARG A 128 10.02 -10.64 -10.73
CA ARG A 128 10.74 -11.87 -10.36
C ARG A 128 10.17 -12.43 -9.06
N GLU A 129 10.96 -12.55 -8.00
CA GLU A 129 10.54 -13.01 -6.67
C GLU A 129 10.32 -11.87 -5.66
N THR A 130 10.27 -10.63 -6.10
CA THR A 130 10.07 -9.48 -5.22
C THR A 130 8.66 -8.92 -5.39
N PRO A 131 7.84 -8.86 -4.32
CA PRO A 131 6.51 -8.26 -4.36
C PRO A 131 6.58 -6.75 -4.14
N TYR A 132 5.81 -6.01 -4.93
CA TYR A 132 5.67 -4.57 -4.89
C TYR A 132 4.23 -4.18 -4.61
N VAL A 133 4.03 -3.16 -3.78
CA VAL A 133 2.73 -2.51 -3.53
C VAL A 133 2.87 -1.01 -3.71
N PHE A 134 1.98 -0.44 -4.50
CA PHE A 134 1.90 0.99 -4.78
C PHE A 134 0.62 1.55 -4.17
N LEU A 135 0.75 2.50 -3.25
CA LEU A 135 -0.36 3.07 -2.49
C LEU A 135 -0.65 4.50 -2.93
N ASN A 136 -1.90 4.79 -3.26
CA ASN A 136 -2.33 6.16 -3.46
C ASN A 136 -2.38 6.90 -2.12
N THR A 137 -1.35 7.69 -1.85
CA THR A 137 -1.19 8.42 -0.59
C THR A 137 -2.04 9.70 -0.50
N PHE A 138 -2.84 10.05 -1.51
CA PHE A 138 -3.82 11.14 -1.44
C PHE A 138 -5.16 10.73 -0.81
N LYS A 139 -5.42 9.44 -0.67
CA LYS A 139 -6.64 8.91 -0.02
C LYS A 139 -6.60 9.04 1.49
N THR A 140 -7.73 8.80 2.14
CA THR A 140 -7.78 8.79 3.62
C THR A 140 -6.86 7.70 4.20
N PRO A 141 -6.37 7.87 5.43
CA PRO A 141 -5.53 6.85 6.08
C PRO A 141 -6.18 5.48 6.14
N GLU A 142 -7.48 5.42 6.48
CA GLU A 142 -8.25 4.18 6.55
C GLU A 142 -8.38 3.51 5.18
N ARG A 143 -8.55 4.30 4.12
CA ARG A 143 -8.63 3.79 2.77
C ARG A 143 -7.29 3.23 2.32
N SER A 144 -6.20 4.00 2.50
CA SER A 144 -4.85 3.57 2.14
C SER A 144 -4.45 2.27 2.87
N ARG A 145 -4.85 2.14 4.15
CA ARG A 145 -4.64 0.92 4.93
C ARG A 145 -5.43 -0.27 4.38
N PHE A 146 -6.70 -0.07 4.01
CA PHE A 146 -7.52 -1.12 3.41
C PHE A 146 -6.97 -1.52 2.05
N ASP A 147 -6.57 -0.55 1.23
CA ASP A 147 -5.95 -0.79 -0.07
C ASP A 147 -4.64 -1.58 0.08
N ALA A 148 -3.80 -1.29 1.08
CA ALA A 148 -2.58 -2.07 1.36
C ALA A 148 -2.88 -3.55 1.69
N ALA A 149 -3.95 -3.82 2.45
CA ALA A 149 -4.38 -5.20 2.74
C ALA A 149 -5.04 -5.87 1.52
N HIS A 150 -5.72 -5.12 0.68
CA HIS A 150 -6.31 -5.57 -0.57
C HIS A 150 -5.22 -6.00 -1.57
N GLU A 151 -4.17 -5.18 -1.72
CA GLU A 151 -3.04 -5.51 -2.57
C GLU A 151 -2.24 -6.73 -2.05
N LEU A 152 -2.15 -6.89 -0.73
CA LEU A 152 -1.63 -8.12 -0.14
C LEU A 152 -2.48 -9.34 -0.55
N GLY A 153 -3.81 -9.20 -0.59
CA GLY A 153 -4.72 -10.21 -1.10
C GLY A 153 -4.37 -10.63 -2.54
N HIS A 154 -4.16 -9.68 -3.43
CA HIS A 154 -3.73 -9.97 -4.80
C HIS A 154 -2.39 -10.69 -4.85
N LEU A 155 -1.41 -10.27 -4.06
CA LEU A 155 -0.08 -10.89 -4.04
C LEU A 155 -0.10 -12.36 -3.58
N VAL A 156 -1.04 -12.76 -2.72
CA VAL A 156 -1.10 -14.12 -2.16
C VAL A 156 -2.12 -15.03 -2.85
N LEU A 157 -3.21 -14.45 -3.39
CA LEU A 157 -4.27 -15.23 -4.05
C LEU A 157 -4.08 -15.32 -5.56
N HIS A 158 -3.48 -14.29 -6.18
CA HIS A 158 -3.49 -14.10 -7.63
C HIS A 158 -2.08 -13.97 -8.22
N LYS A 159 -1.04 -14.47 -7.53
CA LYS A 159 0.39 -14.35 -7.93
C LYS A 159 0.65 -14.72 -9.41
N HIS A 160 -0.05 -15.71 -9.91
CA HIS A 160 0.08 -16.21 -11.28
C HIS A 160 -1.21 -16.02 -12.10
N GLY A 161 -2.13 -15.21 -11.58
CA GLY A 161 -3.38 -14.91 -12.25
C GLY A 161 -3.10 -14.19 -13.56
N GLY A 162 -3.42 -14.86 -14.65
CA GLY A 162 -3.46 -14.27 -15.96
C GLY A 162 -4.54 -13.17 -16.05
N PRO A 163 -4.83 -12.66 -17.25
CA PRO A 163 -5.61 -11.43 -17.52
C PRO A 163 -7.09 -11.50 -17.15
N GLN A 164 -7.49 -12.40 -16.28
CA GLN A 164 -8.85 -12.50 -15.75
C GLN A 164 -9.05 -11.55 -14.56
N GLY A 165 -8.53 -10.31 -14.65
CA GLY A 165 -8.98 -9.21 -13.83
C GLY A 165 -10.48 -9.07 -14.04
N GLY A 166 -11.27 -9.54 -13.10
CA GLY A 166 -12.72 -9.50 -13.14
C GLY A 166 -13.25 -9.19 -11.76
N ARG A 167 -14.54 -8.89 -11.69
CA ARG A 167 -15.24 -8.61 -10.45
C ARG A 167 -15.00 -9.67 -9.35
N ILE A 168 -14.81 -10.93 -9.75
CA ILE A 168 -14.56 -12.05 -8.82
C ILE A 168 -13.22 -11.85 -8.10
N VAL A 169 -12.14 -11.60 -8.83
CA VAL A 169 -10.79 -11.39 -8.29
C VAL A 169 -10.75 -10.20 -7.33
N GLU A 170 -11.47 -9.12 -7.68
CA GLU A 170 -11.61 -7.94 -6.82
C GLU A 170 -12.43 -8.24 -5.54
N ASP A 171 -13.51 -9.01 -5.67
CA ASP A 171 -14.33 -9.42 -4.53
C ASP A 171 -13.53 -10.34 -3.58
N GLU A 172 -12.69 -11.24 -4.11
CA GLU A 172 -11.79 -12.10 -3.33
C GLU A 172 -10.75 -11.28 -2.57
N ALA A 173 -10.08 -10.33 -3.23
CA ALA A 173 -9.12 -9.44 -2.58
C ALA A 173 -9.78 -8.57 -1.50
N ASN A 174 -11.01 -8.09 -1.72
CA ASN A 174 -11.77 -7.36 -0.72
C ASN A 174 -12.16 -8.23 0.49
N GLN A 175 -12.55 -9.48 0.26
CA GLN A 175 -12.88 -10.44 1.32
C GLN A 175 -11.62 -10.76 2.14
N PHE A 176 -10.50 -11.03 1.48
CA PHE A 176 -9.21 -11.23 2.12
C PHE A 176 -8.83 -10.02 2.99
N ALA A 177 -8.83 -8.81 2.43
CA ALA A 177 -8.48 -7.59 3.16
C ALA A 177 -9.35 -7.37 4.40
N SER A 178 -10.65 -7.57 4.24
CA SER A 178 -11.62 -7.44 5.33
C SER A 178 -11.34 -8.43 6.46
N ALA A 179 -11.08 -9.71 6.14
CA ALA A 179 -10.76 -10.74 7.13
C ALA A 179 -9.37 -10.55 7.74
N PHE A 180 -8.39 -10.11 6.92
CA PHE A 180 -7.03 -9.89 7.36
C PHE A 180 -6.92 -8.72 8.35
N LEU A 181 -7.61 -7.61 8.11
CA LEU A 181 -7.63 -6.47 9.02
C LEU A 181 -8.54 -6.66 10.23
N MET A 182 -9.67 -7.35 10.05
CA MET A 182 -10.73 -7.52 11.06
C MET A 182 -11.02 -9.01 11.28
N PRO A 183 -10.16 -9.75 12.01
CA PRO A 183 -10.34 -11.17 12.24
C PRO A 183 -11.65 -11.47 12.96
N GLU A 184 -12.30 -12.54 12.54
CA GLU A 184 -13.65 -12.91 12.98
C GLU A 184 -13.76 -13.04 14.50
N GLY A 185 -12.78 -13.73 15.14
CA GLY A 185 -12.81 -13.96 16.59
C GLY A 185 -12.78 -12.65 17.38
N ASP A 186 -11.88 -11.71 17.00
CA ASP A 186 -11.79 -10.41 17.68
C ASP A 186 -13.03 -9.53 17.41
N VAL A 187 -13.57 -9.55 16.19
CA VAL A 187 -14.80 -8.78 15.87
C VAL A 187 -15.99 -9.31 16.65
N LYS A 188 -16.23 -10.62 16.67
CA LYS A 188 -17.33 -11.23 17.41
C LYS A 188 -17.23 -11.02 18.91
N ALA A 189 -16.01 -11.08 19.45
CA ALA A 189 -15.77 -10.83 20.89
C ALA A 189 -16.04 -9.37 21.30
N ARG A 190 -15.76 -8.40 20.39
CA ARG A 190 -15.90 -6.97 20.70
C ARG A 190 -17.25 -6.38 20.33
N LEU A 191 -17.87 -6.91 19.29
CA LEU A 191 -19.15 -6.42 18.74
C LEU A 191 -20.13 -7.59 18.53
N PRO A 192 -20.54 -8.30 19.61
CA PRO A 192 -21.46 -9.43 19.47
C PRO A 192 -22.85 -9.01 18.96
N ARG A 193 -23.21 -7.73 19.15
CA ARG A 193 -24.46 -7.12 18.67
C ARG A 193 -24.23 -5.65 18.36
N VAL A 194 -24.86 -5.16 17.29
CA VAL A 194 -24.80 -3.75 16.87
C VAL A 194 -26.21 -3.26 16.55
N ASN A 195 -26.61 -2.18 17.20
CA ASN A 195 -27.95 -1.59 17.07
C ASN A 195 -27.91 -0.14 16.53
N ALA A 196 -26.74 0.49 16.51
CA ALA A 196 -26.60 1.89 16.09
C ALA A 196 -25.24 2.14 15.42
N VAL A 197 -25.19 3.07 14.47
CA VAL A 197 -23.98 3.46 13.73
C VAL A 197 -22.87 3.95 14.67
N ASN A 198 -23.21 4.65 15.75
CA ASN A 198 -22.20 5.13 16.72
C ASN A 198 -21.34 4.01 17.33
N GLN A 199 -21.93 2.81 17.52
CA GLN A 199 -21.17 1.66 18.00
C GLN A 199 -20.08 1.24 16.98
N ILE A 200 -20.40 1.31 15.68
CA ILE A 200 -19.45 1.03 14.59
C ILE A 200 -18.35 2.10 14.56
N VAL A 201 -18.74 3.38 14.70
CA VAL A 201 -17.81 4.53 14.71
C VAL A 201 -16.80 4.41 15.85
N GLU A 202 -17.22 4.06 17.04
CA GLU A 202 -16.30 3.90 18.17
C GLU A 202 -15.40 2.65 18.01
N ALA A 203 -15.98 1.55 17.54
CA ALA A 203 -15.28 0.29 17.44
C ALA A 203 -14.24 0.25 16.32
N LYS A 204 -14.44 0.98 15.21
CA LYS A 204 -13.53 0.98 14.07
C LYS A 204 -12.09 1.37 14.41
N LYS A 205 -11.90 2.18 15.44
CA LYS A 205 -10.59 2.62 15.94
C LYS A 205 -9.67 1.44 16.25
N ARG A 206 -10.23 0.34 16.76
CA ARG A 206 -9.48 -0.85 17.12
C ARG A 206 -8.73 -1.45 15.94
N TRP A 207 -9.38 -1.53 14.80
CA TRP A 207 -8.81 -2.09 13.57
C TRP A 207 -8.28 -1.01 12.62
N ARG A 208 -8.48 0.27 12.96
CA ARG A 208 -8.03 1.43 12.16
C ARG A 208 -8.59 1.40 10.73
N VAL A 209 -9.84 0.99 10.57
CA VAL A 209 -10.55 0.90 9.30
C VAL A 209 -11.63 1.98 9.18
N SER A 210 -12.24 2.12 8.00
CA SER A 210 -13.39 3.02 7.84
C SER A 210 -14.66 2.44 8.47
N VAL A 211 -15.62 3.32 8.81
CA VAL A 211 -16.93 2.91 9.31
C VAL A 211 -17.61 1.99 8.30
N ALA A 212 -17.49 2.31 7.02
CA ALA A 212 -18.09 1.50 5.95
C ALA A 212 -17.46 0.09 5.86
N ALA A 213 -16.13 -0.02 5.99
CA ALA A 213 -15.44 -1.30 5.99
C ALA A 213 -15.87 -2.18 7.17
N LEU A 214 -15.98 -1.59 8.38
CA LEU A 214 -16.45 -2.34 9.55
C LEU A 214 -17.93 -2.72 9.41
N ASN A 215 -18.81 -1.85 8.89
CA ASN A 215 -20.21 -2.19 8.61
C ASN A 215 -20.32 -3.37 7.65
N TYR A 216 -19.54 -3.38 6.58
CA TYR A 216 -19.46 -4.51 5.65
C TYR A 216 -19.02 -5.80 6.36
N ARG A 217 -17.96 -5.73 7.19
CA ARG A 217 -17.46 -6.89 7.94
C ARG A 217 -18.49 -7.48 8.90
N LEU A 218 -19.20 -6.63 9.63
CA LEU A 218 -20.27 -7.04 10.55
C LEU A 218 -21.39 -7.80 9.82
N HIS A 219 -21.76 -7.33 8.63
CA HIS A 219 -22.73 -7.99 7.79
C HIS A 219 -22.22 -9.35 7.28
N ARG A 220 -20.99 -9.43 6.79
CA ARG A 220 -20.37 -10.69 6.36
C ARG A 220 -20.32 -11.72 7.49
N LEU A 221 -20.07 -11.29 8.72
CA LEU A 221 -20.05 -12.14 9.90
C LEU A 221 -21.45 -12.45 10.48
N ARG A 222 -22.51 -11.99 9.80
CA ARG A 222 -23.92 -12.16 10.21
C ARG A 222 -24.23 -11.58 11.62
N ILE A 223 -23.45 -10.58 12.05
CA ILE A 223 -23.71 -9.82 13.28
C ILE A 223 -24.84 -8.81 13.04
N THR A 224 -24.92 -8.28 11.81
CA THR A 224 -26.03 -7.42 11.36
C THR A 224 -26.84 -8.11 10.29
N THR A 225 -28.15 -7.87 10.29
CA THR A 225 -29.08 -8.34 9.24
C THR A 225 -28.91 -7.51 7.97
N ASP A 226 -29.45 -7.99 6.83
CA ASP A 226 -29.47 -7.26 5.54
C ASP A 226 -30.12 -5.87 5.69
N TRP A 227 -31.19 -5.79 6.46
CA TRP A 227 -31.90 -4.53 6.73
C TRP A 227 -31.02 -3.56 7.53
N GLN A 228 -30.39 -4.04 8.61
CA GLN A 228 -29.49 -3.22 9.42
C GLN A 228 -28.29 -2.74 8.59
N TYR A 229 -27.66 -3.62 7.82
CA TYR A 229 -26.56 -3.28 6.94
C TYR A 229 -26.90 -2.16 5.96
N ARG A 230 -28.05 -2.27 5.27
CA ARG A 230 -28.53 -1.24 4.33
C ARG A 230 -28.82 0.07 5.03
N ASN A 231 -29.52 0.02 6.16
CA ASN A 231 -29.88 1.22 6.93
C ASN A 231 -28.61 1.92 7.45
N PHE A 232 -27.66 1.19 8.02
CA PHE A 232 -26.38 1.74 8.46
C PHE A 232 -25.59 2.31 7.30
N SER A 233 -25.57 1.66 6.15
CA SER A 233 -24.89 2.17 4.95
C SER A 233 -25.45 3.50 4.48
N ILE A 234 -26.78 3.67 4.52
CA ILE A 234 -27.43 4.95 4.20
C ILE A 234 -27.01 6.02 5.21
N GLN A 235 -27.10 5.73 6.50
CA GLN A 235 -26.72 6.67 7.57
C GLN A 235 -25.23 7.07 7.46
N ILE A 236 -24.33 6.11 7.26
CA ILE A 236 -22.89 6.34 7.07
C ILE A 236 -22.65 7.26 5.88
N SER A 237 -23.31 6.99 4.76
CA SER A 237 -23.18 7.83 3.55
C SER A 237 -23.69 9.25 3.76
N GLN A 238 -24.75 9.44 4.54
CA GLN A 238 -25.30 10.76 4.83
C GLN A 238 -24.42 11.56 5.81
N LEU A 239 -23.96 10.89 6.89
CA LEU A 239 -23.23 11.54 7.98
C LEU A 239 -21.76 11.77 7.68
N TYR A 240 -21.13 10.84 6.93
CA TYR A 240 -19.67 10.78 6.79
C TYR A 240 -19.18 10.82 5.32
N ARG A 241 -20.02 11.34 4.42
CA ARG A 241 -19.68 11.44 2.99
C ARG A 241 -18.42 12.24 2.71
N GLN A 242 -18.19 13.29 3.48
CA GLN A 242 -17.08 14.24 3.24
C GLN A 242 -15.82 13.91 4.06
N SER A 243 -15.98 13.30 5.23
CA SER A 243 -14.86 12.99 6.12
C SER A 243 -15.14 11.76 6.96
N GLU A 244 -14.12 10.94 7.11
CA GLU A 244 -14.18 9.77 7.99
C GLU A 244 -14.22 10.22 9.46
N PRO A 245 -15.18 9.76 10.29
CA PRO A 245 -15.22 10.12 11.70
C PRO A 245 -14.06 9.46 12.46
N LEU A 246 -13.51 10.16 13.44
CA LEU A 246 -12.42 9.65 14.27
C LEU A 246 -11.29 9.04 13.42
N SER A 247 -10.88 9.80 12.38
CA SER A 247 -9.85 9.36 11.47
C SER A 247 -8.53 9.07 12.19
N VAL A 248 -7.80 8.09 11.68
CA VAL A 248 -6.52 7.66 12.23
C VAL A 248 -5.37 8.40 11.56
N GLU A 249 -4.19 8.37 12.20
CA GLU A 249 -2.97 8.87 11.56
C GLU A 249 -2.59 7.99 10.36
N ARG A 250 -2.02 8.65 9.33
CA ARG A 250 -1.50 7.96 8.16
C ARG A 250 -0.33 7.06 8.53
N GLU A 251 -0.35 5.88 7.97
CA GLU A 251 0.77 4.95 8.10
C GLU A 251 1.91 5.37 7.17
N THR A 252 3.11 5.37 7.71
CA THR A 252 4.35 5.71 7.01
C THR A 252 5.28 4.50 6.93
N SER A 253 6.33 4.59 6.14
CA SER A 253 7.33 3.55 5.91
C SER A 253 8.47 3.67 6.94
N VAL A 254 8.81 2.58 7.61
CA VAL A 254 10.02 2.49 8.41
C VAL A 254 11.25 2.26 7.54
N VAL A 255 11.09 1.52 6.45
CA VAL A 255 12.20 1.21 5.53
C VAL A 255 12.69 2.50 4.89
N TRP A 256 11.79 3.30 4.29
CA TRP A 256 12.16 4.55 3.66
C TRP A 256 12.72 5.58 4.64
N ASP A 257 12.13 5.70 5.84
CA ASP A 257 12.66 6.59 6.87
C ASP A 257 14.11 6.21 7.24
N LYS A 258 14.41 4.91 7.41
CA LYS A 258 15.76 4.44 7.72
C LYS A 258 16.73 4.60 6.55
N VAL A 259 16.34 4.21 5.35
CA VAL A 259 17.16 4.33 4.14
C VAL A 259 17.56 5.79 3.93
N LEU A 260 16.59 6.71 3.93
CA LEU A 260 16.85 8.13 3.72
C LEU A 260 17.67 8.74 4.86
N GLN A 261 17.47 8.29 6.11
CA GLN A 261 18.29 8.73 7.24
C GLN A 261 19.75 8.29 7.07
N MET A 262 20.00 7.03 6.70
CA MET A 262 21.37 6.52 6.50
C MET A 262 22.05 7.23 5.33
N LEU A 263 21.37 7.37 4.19
CA LEU A 263 21.91 8.08 3.03
C LEU A 263 22.27 9.54 3.37
N ARG A 264 21.44 10.20 4.17
CA ARG A 264 21.74 11.56 4.66
C ARG A 264 22.99 11.59 5.56
N THR A 265 23.17 10.58 6.42
CA THR A 265 24.37 10.47 7.27
C THR A 265 25.63 10.33 6.42
N ASP A 266 25.51 9.66 5.28
CA ASP A 266 26.59 9.50 4.28
C ASP A 266 26.75 10.74 3.36
N GLY A 267 26.07 11.85 3.66
CA GLY A 267 26.12 13.09 2.90
C GLY A 267 25.35 13.07 1.58
N MET A 268 24.54 12.04 1.34
CA MET A 268 23.71 11.97 0.14
C MET A 268 22.44 12.82 0.26
N THR A 269 22.20 13.63 -0.76
CA THR A 269 20.97 14.44 -0.90
C THR A 269 20.00 13.80 -1.87
N LYS A 270 18.75 14.25 -1.91
CA LYS A 270 17.78 13.82 -2.93
C LYS A 270 18.29 14.05 -4.34
N HIS A 271 18.98 15.17 -4.57
CA HIS A 271 19.59 15.49 -5.87
C HIS A 271 20.70 14.50 -6.23
N SER A 272 21.54 14.10 -5.28
CA SER A 272 22.58 13.09 -5.55
C SER A 272 21.98 11.71 -5.82
N ILE A 273 20.90 11.33 -5.12
CA ILE A 273 20.15 10.10 -5.40
C ILE A 273 19.56 10.15 -6.81
N ALA A 274 18.83 11.21 -7.14
CA ALA A 274 18.20 11.40 -8.45
C ALA A 274 19.25 11.40 -9.57
N SER A 275 20.40 12.05 -9.36
CA SER A 275 21.52 12.03 -10.31
C SER A 275 22.10 10.64 -10.50
N ALA A 276 22.26 9.86 -9.41
CA ALA A 276 22.76 8.49 -9.48
C ALA A 276 21.79 7.54 -10.21
N LEU A 277 20.49 7.82 -10.16
CA LEU A 277 19.45 7.07 -10.85
C LEU A 277 19.18 7.58 -12.27
N ALA A 278 19.78 8.70 -12.66
CA ALA A 278 19.46 9.44 -13.89
C ALA A 278 17.98 9.82 -14.01
N LEU A 279 17.29 10.05 -12.88
CA LEU A 279 15.88 10.42 -12.81
C LEU A 279 15.71 11.89 -12.38
N PRO A 280 14.59 12.55 -12.73
CA PRO A 280 14.22 13.82 -12.10
C PRO A 280 14.02 13.66 -10.59
N VAL A 281 14.41 14.67 -9.81
CA VAL A 281 14.22 14.66 -8.34
C VAL A 281 12.76 14.46 -7.96
N MET A 282 11.84 15.04 -8.75
CA MET A 282 10.41 14.93 -8.51
C MET A 282 9.92 13.49 -8.61
N GLU A 283 10.45 12.70 -9.55
CA GLU A 283 10.07 11.28 -9.69
C GLU A 283 10.50 10.48 -8.46
N VAL A 284 11.73 10.71 -7.96
CA VAL A 284 12.20 10.06 -6.72
C VAL A 284 11.35 10.47 -5.52
N ASP A 285 10.98 11.76 -5.41
CA ASP A 285 10.11 12.24 -4.35
C ASP A 285 8.71 11.62 -4.42
N ASN A 286 8.17 11.48 -5.62
CA ASN A 286 6.86 10.90 -5.85
C ASN A 286 6.77 9.45 -5.37
N LEU A 287 7.81 8.65 -5.57
CA LEU A 287 7.84 7.23 -5.17
C LEU A 287 7.76 7.01 -3.66
N VAL A 288 8.17 8.00 -2.85
CA VAL A 288 8.15 7.93 -1.38
C VAL A 288 7.24 8.97 -0.73
N PHE A 289 6.45 9.69 -1.54
CA PHE A 289 5.61 10.78 -1.10
C PHE A 289 4.61 10.33 -0.02
N ARG A 290 4.57 11.08 1.08
CA ARG A 290 3.72 10.78 2.25
C ARG A 290 3.93 9.38 2.88
N LEU A 291 4.86 8.60 2.39
CA LEU A 291 5.32 7.38 3.07
C LEU A 291 6.42 7.69 4.08
N THR A 292 7.03 8.88 4.03
CA THR A 292 8.09 9.30 4.94
C THR A 292 7.69 10.57 5.67
N ASN A 293 8.19 10.72 6.89
CA ASN A 293 8.05 11.96 7.67
C ASN A 293 9.09 13.02 7.25
N TYR A 294 9.98 12.70 6.32
CA TYR A 294 10.99 13.62 5.80
C TYR A 294 10.41 14.54 4.72
N HIS A 295 9.56 15.48 5.12
CA HIS A 295 8.97 16.47 4.22
C HIS A 295 9.93 17.58 3.78
N SER A 296 11.19 17.56 4.20
CA SER A 296 12.14 18.62 3.84
C SER A 296 13.58 18.12 3.98
N ILE A 297 14.19 17.78 2.85
CA ILE A 297 15.67 17.68 2.76
C ILE A 297 16.25 19.06 2.33
N GLU A 298 15.53 20.13 2.54
CA GLU A 298 16.06 21.50 2.46
C GLU A 298 16.14 22.10 3.85
N GLY A 299 17.37 22.20 4.35
CA GLY A 299 17.80 23.17 5.36
C GLY A 299 17.23 23.11 6.77
N GLY A 300 18.02 22.58 7.71
CA GLY A 300 18.14 23.12 9.06
C GLY A 300 17.08 22.70 10.10
N GLY A 301 17.47 21.89 11.07
CA GLY A 301 16.78 21.77 12.34
C GLY A 301 16.64 20.34 12.84
N ALA A 302 17.57 19.92 13.69
CA ALA A 302 17.52 18.62 14.37
C ALA A 302 16.39 18.56 15.40
N THR A 303 15.51 17.58 15.30
CA THR A 303 14.72 17.11 16.44
C THR A 303 15.11 15.64 16.73
N ARG A 304 15.65 15.44 17.91
CA ARG A 304 16.07 14.13 18.43
C ARG A 304 14.84 13.29 18.80
N GLY A 305 14.66 12.18 18.08
CA GLY A 305 13.85 11.06 18.54
C GLY A 305 14.69 9.79 18.49
N LYS A 306 15.05 9.24 19.65
CA LYS A 306 15.81 8.00 19.74
C LYS A 306 14.93 6.80 19.43
N SER A 307 15.23 6.08 18.35
CA SER A 307 14.87 4.66 18.23
C SER A 307 16.03 3.92 17.57
N LYS A 308 16.66 3.03 18.34
CA LYS A 308 17.72 2.13 17.86
C LYS A 308 17.07 0.89 17.26
N ALA A 309 17.13 0.74 15.95
CA ALA A 309 16.97 -0.55 15.29
C ALA A 309 18.05 -0.69 14.21
N LYS A 310 18.81 -1.77 14.27
CA LYS A 310 19.91 -2.05 13.35
C LYS A 310 19.37 -2.51 11.99
N LEU A 311 19.62 -1.74 10.94
CA LEU A 311 19.81 -2.25 9.59
C LEU A 311 21.32 -2.51 9.43
N SER A 312 21.71 -3.67 8.90
CA SER A 312 23.10 -3.91 8.54
C SER A 312 23.34 -3.37 7.12
N VAL A 313 24.48 -2.70 6.95
CA VAL A 313 25.01 -2.27 5.64
C VAL A 313 25.81 -3.43 5.06
N VAL A 314 25.75 -3.65 3.74
CA VAL A 314 26.58 -4.62 3.00
C VAL A 314 28.04 -4.21 3.07
#